data_8860b340afc7b358a7b8021b793d1797
#
_entry.id   8860b340afc7b358a7b8021b793d1797
#
_cell.length_a   1.000
_cell.length_b   1.000
_cell.length_c   1.000
_cell.angle_alpha   90.00
_cell.angle_beta   90.00
_cell.angle_gamma   90.00
#
_symmetry.space_group_name_H-M   'P 1'
#
loop_
_entity.id
_entity.type
_entity.pdbx_description
1 polymer ?
#
loop_
_entity_poly.entity_id
_entity_poly.type
_entity_poly.pdbx_seq_one_letter_code
_entity_poly.pdbx_strand_id
1 'polypeptide(L)'
;MVRRVLPAPPAAVWEEWLDAEGMAEWMCPRPARPTKIELDPRPGGELRIDIDDEGAELSITGRYLELDEPRRLRFTWSCSAWQPPANSVVTVTLTPHGDEQTLMTIHHAKLPPDVLDSHQNGWALIGEQLEARLTRGGQRTR
;
A
#
# COMPACT_ATOMS: atom_id res chain seq x y z
N MET A 1 9.17 -4.22 9.02
CA MET A 1 7.85 -3.73 9.47
C MET A 1 7.86 -2.22 9.56
N VAL A 2 6.86 -1.59 9.00
CA VAL A 2 6.74 -0.13 9.01
C VAL A 2 5.49 0.25 9.80
N ARG A 3 5.60 1.24 10.69
CA ARG A 3 4.49 1.73 11.50
C ARG A 3 4.37 3.23 11.35
N ARG A 4 3.13 3.70 11.26
CA ARG A 4 2.88 5.14 11.16
C ARG A 4 1.50 5.49 11.69
N VAL A 5 1.42 6.58 12.45
CA VAL A 5 0.15 7.13 12.88
C VAL A 5 -0.39 8.04 11.79
N LEU A 6 -1.62 7.79 11.35
CA LEU A 6 -2.27 8.53 10.28
C LEU A 6 -3.40 9.40 10.83
N PRO A 7 -3.62 10.60 10.27
CA PRO A 7 -4.62 11.54 10.78
C PRO A 7 -6.04 11.28 10.25
N ALA A 8 -6.49 10.04 10.35
CA ALA A 8 -7.83 9.64 9.92
C ALA A 8 -8.22 8.34 10.64
N PRO A 9 -9.52 8.09 10.84
CA PRO A 9 -9.96 6.86 11.49
C PRO A 9 -9.75 5.64 10.58
N PRO A 10 -9.72 4.43 11.16
CA PRO A 10 -9.46 3.21 10.37
C PRO A 10 -10.34 3.03 9.14
N ALA A 11 -11.61 3.37 9.21
CA ALA A 11 -12.51 3.22 8.07
C ALA A 11 -12.08 4.09 6.89
N ALA A 12 -11.59 5.30 7.14
CA ALA A 12 -11.12 6.19 6.08
C ALA A 12 -9.80 5.71 5.47
N VAL A 13 -8.90 5.20 6.31
CA VAL A 13 -7.63 4.61 5.83
C VAL A 13 -7.92 3.36 5.00
N TRP A 14 -8.86 2.53 5.46
CA TRP A 14 -9.28 1.33 4.75
C TRP A 14 -9.74 1.66 3.32
N GLU A 15 -10.57 2.70 3.18
CA GLU A 15 -11.06 3.12 1.87
C GLU A 15 -9.94 3.52 0.92
N GLU A 16 -8.88 4.15 1.43
CA GLU A 16 -7.73 4.53 0.60
C GLU A 16 -7.04 3.30 0.00
N TRP A 17 -6.94 2.22 0.76
CA TRP A 17 -6.32 0.99 0.27
C TRP A 17 -7.15 0.26 -0.78
N LEU A 18 -8.44 0.56 -0.89
CA LEU A 18 -9.34 -0.11 -1.83
C LEU A 18 -9.79 0.79 -2.98
N ASP A 19 -9.32 2.04 -3.00
CA ASP A 19 -9.68 3.02 -4.03
C ASP A 19 -8.52 3.19 -5.01
N ALA A 20 -8.63 2.57 -6.19
CA ALA A 20 -7.59 2.60 -7.19
C ALA A 20 -7.24 4.03 -7.63
N GLU A 21 -8.25 4.88 -7.81
CA GLU A 21 -8.05 6.26 -8.24
C GLU A 21 -7.30 7.07 -7.19
N GLY A 22 -7.71 6.96 -5.92
CA GLY A 22 -7.03 7.64 -4.83
C GLY A 22 -5.63 7.10 -4.59
N MET A 23 -5.46 5.78 -4.70
CA MET A 23 -4.18 5.12 -4.48
C MET A 23 -3.09 5.63 -5.44
N ALA A 24 -3.46 6.10 -6.63
CA ALA A 24 -2.51 6.63 -7.59
C ALA A 24 -1.74 7.84 -7.03
N GLU A 25 -2.26 8.54 -6.04
CA GLU A 25 -1.60 9.71 -5.46
C GLU A 25 -0.57 9.36 -4.39
N TRP A 26 -0.67 8.21 -3.75
CA TRP A 26 0.21 7.89 -2.62
C TRP A 26 0.97 6.57 -2.73
N MET A 27 0.55 5.67 -3.62
CA MET A 27 1.27 4.41 -3.83
C MET A 27 2.55 4.68 -4.61
N CYS A 28 3.58 3.90 -4.35
CA CYS A 28 4.93 3.97 -4.91
C CYS A 28 5.75 5.12 -4.35
N PRO A 29 6.98 4.81 -3.89
CA PRO A 29 7.87 5.85 -3.36
C PRO A 29 8.35 6.74 -4.52
N ARG A 30 8.07 8.03 -4.42
CA ARG A 30 8.52 8.99 -5.45
C ARG A 30 10.04 8.95 -5.58
N PRO A 31 10.60 9.08 -6.80
CA PRO A 31 9.94 9.54 -8.04
C PRO A 31 9.19 8.47 -8.83
N ALA A 32 9.19 7.21 -8.41
CA ALA A 32 8.37 6.17 -9.06
C ALA A 32 6.90 6.53 -8.95
N ARG A 33 6.14 6.32 -10.03
CA ARG A 33 4.71 6.68 -10.06
C ARG A 33 3.88 5.55 -10.66
N PRO A 34 2.71 5.27 -10.07
CA PRO A 34 1.80 4.33 -10.71
C PRO A 34 1.21 4.95 -11.97
N THR A 35 1.15 4.16 -13.04
CA THR A 35 0.54 4.58 -14.30
C THR A 35 -0.83 3.95 -14.50
N LYS A 36 -1.07 2.82 -13.82
CA LYS A 36 -2.35 2.13 -13.88
C LYS A 36 -2.50 1.29 -12.62
N ILE A 37 -3.65 1.37 -11.99
CA ILE A 37 -3.97 0.55 -10.81
C ILE A 37 -5.30 -0.13 -11.05
N GLU A 38 -5.33 -1.46 -10.93
CA GLU A 38 -6.55 -2.25 -11.03
C GLU A 38 -6.69 -3.07 -9.76
N LEU A 39 -7.82 -2.97 -9.09
CA LEU A 39 -8.10 -3.67 -7.85
C LEU A 39 -9.43 -4.41 -7.95
N ASP A 40 -9.43 -5.67 -7.49
CA ASP A 40 -10.65 -6.46 -7.32
C ASP A 40 -10.67 -6.90 -5.85
N PRO A 41 -11.14 -6.03 -4.93
CA PRO A 41 -10.96 -6.21 -3.49
C PRO A 41 -11.91 -7.23 -2.88
N ARG A 42 -11.63 -8.49 -3.15
CA ARG A 42 -12.34 -9.64 -2.57
C ARG A 42 -11.34 -10.78 -2.42
N PRO A 43 -11.56 -11.74 -1.52
CA PRO A 43 -10.64 -12.87 -1.38
C PRO A 43 -10.48 -13.58 -2.72
N GLY A 44 -9.22 -13.77 -3.14
CA GLY A 44 -8.88 -14.36 -4.43
C GLY A 44 -8.91 -13.38 -5.60
N GLY A 45 -9.38 -12.16 -5.39
CA GLY A 45 -9.38 -11.12 -6.44
C GLY A 45 -7.96 -10.65 -6.75
N GLU A 46 -7.77 -10.16 -7.97
CA GLU A 46 -6.44 -9.73 -8.41
C GLU A 46 -6.20 -8.25 -8.13
N LEU A 47 -4.94 -7.91 -7.92
CA LEU A 47 -4.50 -6.53 -7.92
C LEU A 47 -3.33 -6.37 -8.88
N ARG A 48 -3.24 -5.21 -9.52
CA ARG A 48 -2.18 -4.90 -10.45
C ARG A 48 -1.84 -3.41 -10.36
N ILE A 49 -0.55 -3.12 -10.25
CA ILE A 49 -0.04 -1.75 -10.24
C ILE A 49 1.06 -1.66 -11.29
N ASP A 50 0.81 -0.95 -12.36
CA ASP A 50 1.84 -0.65 -13.35
C ASP A 50 2.54 0.62 -12.92
N ILE A 51 3.87 0.62 -12.99
CA ILE A 51 4.72 1.66 -12.41
C ILE A 51 5.71 2.17 -13.45
N ASP A 52 5.87 3.49 -13.49
CA ASP A 52 6.97 4.15 -14.19
C ASP A 52 7.99 4.60 -13.15
N ASP A 53 9.16 3.99 -13.16
CA ASP A 53 10.25 4.34 -12.27
C ASP A 53 11.36 4.98 -13.09
N GLU A 54 11.23 6.29 -13.32
CA GLU A 54 12.20 7.09 -14.07
C GLU A 54 12.52 6.50 -15.46
N GLY A 55 11.47 6.09 -16.16
CA GLY A 55 11.58 5.51 -17.49
C GLY A 55 11.58 3.98 -17.50
N ALA A 56 11.80 3.33 -16.36
CA ALA A 56 11.70 1.88 -16.27
C ALA A 56 10.26 1.46 -15.99
N GLU A 57 9.73 0.55 -16.79
CA GLU A 57 8.38 0.06 -16.60
C GLU A 57 8.39 -1.20 -15.76
N LEU A 58 7.66 -1.18 -14.64
CA LEU A 58 7.52 -2.28 -13.73
C LEU A 58 6.04 -2.60 -13.52
N SER A 59 5.75 -3.83 -13.14
CA SER A 59 4.39 -4.23 -12.77
C SER A 59 4.43 -4.98 -11.46
N ILE A 60 3.54 -4.60 -10.56
CA ILE A 60 3.27 -5.36 -9.35
C ILE A 60 1.98 -6.12 -9.58
N THR A 61 1.97 -7.41 -9.28
CA THR A 61 0.78 -8.24 -9.37
C THR A 61 0.59 -8.99 -8.06
N GLY A 62 -0.67 -9.27 -7.73
CA GLY A 62 -0.96 -10.01 -6.52
C GLY A 62 -2.42 -10.45 -6.45
N ARG A 63 -2.76 -11.09 -5.33
CA ARG A 63 -4.13 -11.52 -5.04
C ARG A 63 -4.46 -11.20 -3.59
N TYR A 64 -5.68 -10.80 -3.35
CA TYR A 64 -6.16 -10.57 -1.99
C TYR A 64 -6.33 -11.91 -1.28
N LEU A 65 -5.75 -12.00 -0.08
CA LEU A 65 -5.84 -13.18 0.77
C LEU A 65 -6.86 -13.00 1.88
N GLU A 66 -6.94 -11.77 2.42
CA GLU A 66 -7.83 -11.49 3.54
C GLU A 66 -8.25 -10.03 3.49
N LEU A 67 -9.55 -9.78 3.70
CA LEU A 67 -10.09 -8.44 3.86
C LEU A 67 -10.99 -8.46 5.10
N ASP A 68 -10.44 -8.06 6.24
CA ASP A 68 -11.16 -7.93 7.51
C ASP A 68 -11.36 -6.45 7.80
N GLU A 69 -12.40 -5.89 7.22
CA GLU A 69 -12.68 -4.45 7.26
C GLU A 69 -13.05 -3.97 8.66
N PRO A 70 -12.50 -2.87 9.15
CA PRO A 70 -11.43 -2.05 8.56
C PRO A 70 -10.06 -2.32 9.21
N ARG A 71 -9.83 -3.53 9.72
CA ARG A 71 -8.71 -3.85 10.60
C ARG A 71 -7.50 -4.45 9.91
N ARG A 72 -7.70 -5.33 8.93
CA ARG A 72 -6.58 -6.06 8.35
C ARG A 72 -6.80 -6.42 6.90
N LEU A 73 -5.79 -6.15 6.10
CA LEU A 73 -5.77 -6.44 4.67
C LEU A 73 -4.51 -7.22 4.37
N ARG A 74 -4.65 -8.35 3.67
CA ARG A 74 -3.50 -9.15 3.26
C ARG A 74 -3.59 -9.46 1.78
N PHE A 75 -2.47 -9.35 1.10
CA PHE A 75 -2.41 -9.68 -0.33
C PHE A 75 -1.00 -10.12 -0.72
N THR A 76 -0.90 -10.91 -1.79
CA THR A 76 0.40 -11.27 -2.33
C THR A 76 0.96 -10.12 -3.15
N TRP A 77 2.28 -10.13 -3.33
CA TRP A 77 2.99 -9.04 -4.00
C TRP A 77 4.15 -9.61 -4.77
N SER A 78 4.17 -9.43 -6.09
CA SER A 78 5.24 -9.87 -6.95
C SER A 78 5.60 -8.76 -7.92
N CYS A 79 6.89 -8.53 -8.10
CA CYS A 79 7.39 -7.50 -9.02
C CYS A 79 7.94 -8.13 -10.28
N SER A 80 7.61 -7.55 -11.44
CA SER A 80 8.08 -8.04 -12.75
C SER A 80 9.60 -8.03 -12.89
N ALA A 81 10.30 -7.21 -12.10
CA ALA A 81 11.75 -7.12 -12.12
C ALA A 81 12.47 -8.25 -11.34
N TRP A 82 11.73 -9.01 -10.56
CA TRP A 82 12.36 -10.05 -9.72
C TRP A 82 12.77 -11.28 -10.53
N GLN A 83 14.05 -11.69 -10.36
CA GLN A 83 14.62 -12.87 -10.98
C GLN A 83 15.36 -13.67 -9.90
N PRO A 84 14.90 -14.87 -9.51
CA PRO A 84 13.69 -15.53 -10.03
C PRO A 84 12.41 -14.89 -9.52
N PRO A 85 11.27 -15.15 -10.15
CA PRO A 85 9.97 -14.64 -9.67
C PRO A 85 9.68 -15.15 -8.27
N ALA A 86 9.03 -14.31 -7.46
CA ALA A 86 8.68 -14.66 -6.09
C ALA A 86 7.32 -14.03 -5.74
N ASN A 87 6.57 -14.72 -4.86
CA ASN A 87 5.35 -14.19 -4.29
C ASN A 87 5.60 -13.86 -2.83
N SER A 88 5.64 -12.58 -2.52
CA SER A 88 5.73 -12.11 -1.15
C SER A 88 4.33 -11.82 -0.62
N VAL A 89 4.21 -11.52 0.67
CA VAL A 89 2.93 -11.25 1.31
C VAL A 89 3.00 -9.94 2.08
N VAL A 90 2.07 -9.05 1.77
CA VAL A 90 1.91 -7.78 2.48
C VAL A 90 0.72 -7.90 3.43
N THR A 91 0.92 -7.52 4.67
CA THR A 91 -0.14 -7.43 5.67
C THR A 91 -0.22 -6.00 6.17
N VAL A 92 -1.38 -5.39 5.99
CA VAL A 92 -1.67 -4.04 6.49
C VAL A 92 -2.62 -4.19 7.66
N THR A 93 -2.22 -3.67 8.82
CA THR A 93 -3.06 -3.70 10.01
C THR A 93 -3.40 -2.26 10.39
N LEU A 94 -4.68 -1.99 10.61
CA LEU A 94 -5.17 -0.67 10.98
C LEU A 94 -5.78 -0.74 12.37
N THR A 95 -5.14 -0.08 13.33
CA THR A 95 -5.57 -0.09 14.73
C THR A 95 -6.00 1.32 15.13
N PRO A 96 -7.17 1.49 15.77
CA PRO A 96 -7.56 2.80 16.26
C PRO A 96 -6.49 3.38 17.18
N HIS A 97 -6.19 4.67 16.99
CA HIS A 97 -5.19 5.39 17.79
C HIS A 97 -5.83 6.71 18.24
N GLY A 98 -6.56 6.66 19.37
CA GLY A 98 -7.42 7.76 19.74
C GLY A 98 -8.70 7.77 18.89
N ASP A 99 -9.43 8.87 18.92
CA ASP A 99 -10.76 8.93 18.30
C ASP A 99 -10.74 9.10 16.78
N GLU A 100 -9.72 9.77 16.25
CA GLU A 100 -9.71 10.15 14.84
C GLU A 100 -8.38 9.81 14.14
N GLN A 101 -7.60 8.90 14.71
CA GLN A 101 -6.32 8.50 14.14
C GLN A 101 -6.22 6.99 14.02
N THR A 102 -5.28 6.54 13.22
CA THR A 102 -5.02 5.12 12.99
C THR A 102 -3.53 4.85 13.10
N LEU A 103 -3.18 3.79 13.84
CA LEU A 103 -1.84 3.23 13.75
C LEU A 103 -1.86 2.23 12.61
N MET A 104 -1.16 2.55 11.53
CA MET A 104 -1.02 1.65 10.39
C MET A 104 0.30 0.90 10.50
N THR A 105 0.23 -0.41 10.38
CA THR A 105 1.41 -1.28 10.37
C THR A 105 1.45 -2.02 9.04
N ILE A 106 2.58 -1.97 8.34
CA ILE A 106 2.79 -2.71 7.11
C ILE A 106 3.89 -3.73 7.34
N HIS A 107 3.57 -5.00 7.18
CA HIS A 107 4.53 -6.10 7.27
C HIS A 107 4.62 -6.77 5.91
N HIS A 108 5.82 -6.84 5.36
CA HIS A 108 6.06 -7.45 4.06
C HIS A 108 6.94 -8.69 4.24
N ALA A 109 6.31 -9.85 4.18
CA ALA A 109 6.97 -11.14 4.41
C ALA A 109 7.36 -11.79 3.09
N LYS A 110 8.34 -12.69 3.16
CA LYS A 110 8.78 -13.53 2.03
C LYS A 110 9.33 -12.73 0.85
N LEU A 111 9.91 -11.58 1.14
CA LEU A 111 10.61 -10.78 0.12
C LEU A 111 11.93 -11.46 -0.27
N PRO A 112 12.35 -11.35 -1.54
CA PRO A 112 13.71 -11.74 -1.91
C PRO A 112 14.72 -10.99 -1.04
N PRO A 113 15.79 -11.65 -0.55
CA PRO A 113 16.72 -10.99 0.40
C PRO A 113 17.38 -9.72 -0.13
N ASP A 114 17.62 -9.63 -1.41
CA ASP A 114 18.28 -8.49 -2.03
C ASP A 114 17.41 -7.24 -2.13
N VAL A 115 16.10 -7.34 -1.88
CA VAL A 115 15.19 -6.19 -1.95
C VAL A 115 14.57 -5.82 -0.60
N LEU A 116 14.99 -6.46 0.50
CA LEU A 116 14.43 -6.21 1.83
C LEU A 116 14.52 -4.75 2.23
N ASP A 117 15.72 -4.18 2.18
CA ASP A 117 15.94 -2.81 2.64
C ASP A 117 15.23 -1.80 1.77
N SER A 118 15.26 -1.98 0.45
CA SER A 118 14.60 -1.05 -0.47
C SER A 118 13.09 -1.07 -0.28
N HIS A 119 12.48 -2.23 -0.01
CA HIS A 119 11.04 -2.31 0.22
C HIS A 119 10.66 -1.69 1.56
N GLN A 120 11.46 -1.88 2.60
CA GLN A 120 11.16 -1.25 3.88
C GLN A 120 11.23 0.27 3.76
N ASN A 121 12.24 0.80 3.10
CA ASN A 121 12.35 2.24 2.84
C ASN A 121 11.21 2.73 1.96
N GLY A 122 10.83 1.96 0.95
CA GLY A 122 9.72 2.29 0.06
C GLY A 122 8.39 2.38 0.81
N TRP A 123 8.10 1.42 1.69
CA TRP A 123 6.87 1.46 2.48
C TRP A 123 6.84 2.64 3.44
N ALA A 124 7.99 3.03 4.00
CA ALA A 124 8.06 4.21 4.86
C ALA A 124 7.71 5.48 4.09
N LEU A 125 8.22 5.63 2.87
CA LEU A 125 7.88 6.78 2.00
C LEU A 125 6.42 6.75 1.58
N ILE A 126 5.89 5.59 1.26
CA ILE A 126 4.47 5.42 0.92
C ILE A 126 3.60 5.86 2.10
N GLY A 127 3.98 5.49 3.31
CA GLY A 127 3.27 5.92 4.51
C GLY A 127 3.26 7.44 4.66
N GLU A 128 4.38 8.10 4.40
CA GLU A 128 4.44 9.57 4.42
C GLU A 128 3.54 10.18 3.36
N GLN A 129 3.49 9.61 2.17
CA GLN A 129 2.65 10.10 1.08
C GLN A 129 1.17 9.93 1.39
N LEU A 130 0.80 8.81 2.00
CA LEU A 130 -0.57 8.58 2.44
C LEU A 130 -0.98 9.57 3.54
N GLU A 131 -0.10 9.80 4.50
CA GLU A 131 -0.36 10.78 5.56
C GLU A 131 -0.60 12.16 4.97
N ALA A 132 0.21 12.58 4.00
CA ALA A 132 0.06 13.87 3.34
C ALA A 132 -1.30 13.98 2.64
N ARG A 133 -1.72 12.91 1.96
CA ARG A 133 -3.03 12.88 1.30
C ARG A 133 -4.18 13.00 2.31
N LEU A 134 -4.11 12.26 3.40
CA LEU A 134 -5.15 12.29 4.42
C LEU A 134 -5.23 13.65 5.11
N THR A 135 -4.09 14.30 5.31
CA THR A 135 -4.04 15.65 5.89
C THR A 135 -4.71 16.65 4.96
N ARG A 136 -4.43 16.59 3.66
CA ARG A 136 -5.09 17.46 2.67
C ARG A 136 -6.59 17.21 2.61
N GLY A 137 -7.00 15.95 2.62
CA GLY A 137 -8.42 15.57 2.61
C GLY A 137 -9.16 16.11 3.81
N GLY A 138 -8.57 16.00 5.00
CA GLY A 138 -9.15 16.56 6.23
C GLY A 138 -9.29 18.05 6.18
N GLN A 139 -8.35 18.75 5.59
CA GLN A 139 -8.41 20.21 5.42
C GLN A 139 -9.49 20.63 4.44
N ARG A 140 -9.75 19.84 3.40
CA ARG A 140 -10.76 20.15 2.40
C ARG A 140 -12.19 20.01 2.91
N THR A 141 -12.41 19.17 3.89
CA THR A 141 -13.75 18.90 4.39
C THR A 141 -14.24 19.93 5.41
N ARG A 142 -13.44 20.92 5.71
CA ARG A 142 -13.79 21.97 6.68
C ARG A 142 -14.30 23.24 6.06
#